data_d96933162d70a46293270e825823f802
#
_entry.id   d96933162d70a46293270e825823f802
#
_cell.length_a   1.000
_cell.length_b   1.000
_cell.length_c   1.000
_cell.angle_alpha   90.00
_cell.angle_beta   90.00
_cell.angle_gamma   90.00
#
_symmetry.space_group_name_H-M   'P 1'
#
loop_
_entity.id
_entity.type
_entity.pdbx_description
1 polymer ?
#
loop_
_entity_poly.entity_id
_entity_poly.type
_entity_poly.pdbx_seq_one_letter_code
_entity_poly.pdbx_strand_id
1 'polypeptide(L)'
;YSDELVDWLSNCRFDDIPEQTVDYAKLVLLDSIICGIAAGGLERSKMLTAVYEQLGNQPDARILGTDKKLSAPHAAAVNCESMNLLDADDTFFTASHFAAFNAAAALAEADRSQSSGRDLLRSMILGYDINARIFLSQVAIIQTDDGRFEYSPVQGMGFAAFGTAISSALQRPLDTEQLR
;
A
#
# COMPACT_ATOMS: atom_id res chain seq x y z
N TYR A 1 13.40 12.78 -14.64
CA TYR A 1 12.20 11.98 -14.31
C TYR A 1 11.93 11.94 -12.80
N SER A 2 12.93 11.65 -11.94
CA SER A 2 12.72 11.58 -10.50
C SER A 2 12.27 12.92 -9.91
N ASP A 3 12.88 14.01 -10.33
CA ASP A 3 12.52 15.35 -9.86
C ASP A 3 11.09 15.74 -10.27
N GLU A 4 10.71 15.48 -11.51
CA GLU A 4 9.36 15.73 -12.02
C GLU A 4 8.30 14.91 -11.24
N LEU A 5 8.63 13.66 -10.89
CA LEU A 5 7.75 12.81 -10.11
C LEU A 5 7.59 13.34 -8.68
N VAL A 6 8.69 13.70 -8.03
CA VAL A 6 8.68 14.26 -6.67
C VAL A 6 7.93 15.59 -6.63
N ASP A 7 8.15 16.45 -7.62
CA ASP A 7 7.44 17.72 -7.74
C ASP A 7 5.93 17.51 -7.91
N TRP A 8 5.53 16.55 -8.75
CA TRP A 8 4.13 16.21 -8.93
C TRP A 8 3.51 15.66 -7.64
N LEU A 9 4.15 14.71 -6.97
CA LEU A 9 3.67 14.12 -5.71
C LEU A 9 3.51 15.18 -4.61
N SER A 10 4.47 16.10 -4.52
CA SER A 10 4.46 17.17 -3.50
C SER A 10 3.34 18.18 -3.73
N ASN A 11 3.04 18.47 -4.98
CA ASN A 11 2.08 19.51 -5.36
C ASN A 11 0.65 18.99 -5.57
N CYS A 12 0.46 17.70 -5.82
CA CYS A 12 -0.87 17.10 -6.00
C CYS A 12 -1.65 17.13 -4.68
N ARG A 13 -2.66 17.99 -4.58
CA ARG A 13 -3.51 18.12 -3.40
C ARG A 13 -4.67 17.14 -3.47
N PHE A 14 -5.29 16.85 -2.33
CA PHE A 14 -6.48 16.00 -2.27
C PHE A 14 -7.62 16.53 -3.17
N ASP A 15 -7.81 17.84 -3.22
CA ASP A 15 -8.86 18.47 -4.04
C ASP A 15 -8.57 18.44 -5.55
N ASP A 16 -7.35 18.10 -5.95
CA ASP A 16 -6.98 17.90 -7.35
C ASP A 16 -7.32 16.48 -7.84
N ILE A 17 -7.67 15.56 -6.93
CA ILE A 17 -8.04 14.17 -7.25
C ILE A 17 -9.52 14.11 -7.64
N PRO A 18 -9.87 13.50 -8.77
CA PRO A 18 -11.27 13.36 -9.17
C PRO A 18 -12.13 12.67 -8.09
N GLU A 19 -13.31 13.19 -7.83
CA GLU A 19 -14.24 12.65 -6.81
C GLU A 19 -14.51 11.16 -7.01
N GLN A 20 -14.71 10.72 -8.23
CA GLN A 20 -14.91 9.30 -8.56
C GLN A 20 -13.72 8.44 -8.14
N THR A 21 -12.48 8.94 -8.28
CA THR A 21 -11.27 8.24 -7.83
C THR A 21 -11.23 8.15 -6.31
N VAL A 22 -11.59 9.23 -5.62
CA VAL A 22 -11.66 9.25 -4.15
C VAL A 22 -12.71 8.25 -3.63
N ASP A 23 -13.88 8.21 -4.24
CA ASP A 23 -14.95 7.29 -3.82
C ASP A 23 -14.56 5.83 -4.08
N TYR A 24 -13.93 5.56 -5.21
CA TYR A 24 -13.41 4.21 -5.46
C TYR A 24 -12.30 3.82 -4.48
N ALA A 25 -11.39 4.72 -4.18
CA ALA A 25 -10.33 4.48 -3.21
C ALA A 25 -10.86 4.20 -1.79
N LYS A 26 -11.98 4.81 -1.38
CA LYS A 26 -12.66 4.47 -0.12
C LYS A 26 -13.17 3.03 -0.12
N LEU A 27 -13.70 2.55 -1.24
CA LEU A 27 -14.15 1.15 -1.37
C LEU A 27 -12.97 0.19 -1.31
N VAL A 28 -11.89 0.49 -2.03
CA VAL A 28 -10.65 -0.32 -2.01
C VAL A 28 -10.02 -0.35 -0.60
N LEU A 29 -9.99 0.78 0.09
CA LEU A 29 -9.51 0.84 1.46
C LEU A 29 -10.39 0.02 2.41
N LEU A 30 -11.71 0.12 2.28
CA LEU A 30 -12.66 -0.65 3.09
C LEU A 30 -12.47 -2.16 2.86
N ASP A 31 -12.35 -2.58 1.60
CA ASP A 31 -12.10 -3.96 1.22
C ASP A 31 -10.82 -4.50 1.86
N SER A 32 -9.71 -3.76 1.73
CA SER A 32 -8.43 -4.12 2.35
C SER A 32 -8.54 -4.25 3.88
N ILE A 33 -9.24 -3.33 4.54
CA ILE A 33 -9.47 -3.38 5.99
C ILE A 33 -10.28 -4.62 6.37
N ILE A 34 -11.34 -4.95 5.62
CA ILE A 34 -12.19 -6.13 5.87
C ILE A 34 -11.35 -7.40 5.72
N CYS A 35 -10.57 -7.53 4.65
CA CYS A 35 -9.66 -8.66 4.44
C CYS A 35 -8.66 -8.78 5.61
N GLY A 36 -8.05 -7.67 6.03
CA GLY A 36 -7.11 -7.64 7.14
C GLY A 36 -7.72 -8.07 8.47
N ILE A 37 -8.94 -7.61 8.77
CA ILE A 37 -9.67 -8.02 9.99
C ILE A 37 -10.04 -9.50 9.92
N ALA A 38 -10.53 -9.98 8.78
CA ALA A 38 -10.92 -11.38 8.61
C ALA A 38 -9.73 -12.34 8.77
N ALA A 39 -8.55 -11.93 8.29
CA ALA A 39 -7.33 -12.73 8.38
C ALA A 39 -6.56 -12.56 9.71
N GLY A 40 -6.81 -11.50 10.48
CA GLY A 40 -6.05 -11.17 11.69
C GLY A 40 -6.07 -12.26 12.77
N GLY A 41 -7.10 -13.11 12.77
CA GLY A 41 -7.24 -14.26 13.65
C GLY A 41 -6.48 -15.53 13.20
N LEU A 42 -5.95 -15.56 11.99
CA LEU A 42 -5.27 -16.71 11.41
C LEU A 42 -3.86 -16.89 12.00
N GLU A 43 -3.36 -18.12 11.95
CA GLU A 43 -2.08 -18.48 12.56
C GLU A 43 -0.93 -17.66 12.00
N ARG A 44 -0.90 -17.44 10.69
CA ARG A 44 0.18 -16.70 10.02
C ARG A 44 0.22 -15.23 10.47
N SER A 45 -0.91 -14.56 10.59
CA SER A 45 -0.98 -13.19 11.12
C SER A 45 -0.53 -13.10 12.56
N LYS A 46 -0.94 -14.07 13.41
CA LYS A 46 -0.50 -14.17 14.81
C LYS A 46 0.98 -14.43 14.95
N MET A 47 1.52 -15.33 14.13
CA MET A 47 2.95 -15.65 14.12
C MET A 47 3.78 -14.42 13.74
N LEU A 48 3.39 -13.71 12.69
CA LEU A 48 4.10 -12.51 12.24
C LEU A 48 4.04 -11.39 13.29
N THR A 49 2.88 -11.20 13.92
CA THR A 49 2.73 -10.28 15.04
C THR A 49 3.71 -10.61 16.18
N ALA A 50 3.77 -11.88 16.59
CA ALA A 50 4.65 -12.31 17.66
C ALA A 50 6.14 -12.10 17.32
N VAL A 51 6.55 -12.30 16.08
CA VAL A 51 7.93 -12.02 15.63
C VAL A 51 8.25 -10.54 15.77
N TYR A 52 7.37 -9.67 15.28
CA TYR A 52 7.62 -8.22 15.35
C TYR A 52 7.54 -7.65 16.78
N GLU A 53 6.74 -8.25 17.67
CA GLU A 53 6.75 -7.91 19.09
C GLU A 53 8.15 -8.14 19.73
N GLN A 54 8.88 -9.18 19.29
CA GLN A 54 10.22 -9.48 19.78
C GLN A 54 11.31 -8.55 19.25
N LEU A 55 11.11 -7.92 18.10
CA LEU A 55 12.08 -7.01 17.48
C LEU A 55 12.11 -5.61 18.12
N GLY A 56 11.30 -5.38 19.14
CA GLY A 56 11.19 -4.10 19.82
C GLY A 56 10.00 -3.28 19.30
N ASN A 57 9.43 -2.52 20.21
CA ASN A 57 8.12 -1.90 19.94
C ASN A 57 8.05 -0.47 20.46
N GLN A 58 7.78 0.46 19.54
CA GLN A 58 7.11 1.72 19.86
C GLN A 58 5.67 1.56 19.38
N PRO A 59 4.65 1.54 20.26
CA PRO A 59 3.28 1.19 19.88
C PRO A 59 2.57 2.35 19.15
N ASP A 60 3.07 2.68 17.96
CA ASP A 60 2.64 3.83 17.17
C ASP A 60 1.38 3.54 16.34
N ALA A 61 1.24 2.30 15.85
CA ALA A 61 0.21 1.95 14.87
C ALA A 61 -0.51 0.65 15.24
N ARG A 62 -1.80 0.59 14.92
CA ARG A 62 -2.69 -0.54 15.22
C ARG A 62 -2.50 -1.72 14.28
N ILE A 63 -2.64 -2.93 14.82
CA ILE A 63 -2.83 -4.14 14.04
C ILE A 63 -4.33 -4.37 13.89
N LEU A 64 -4.79 -4.48 12.67
CA LEU A 64 -6.21 -4.65 12.33
C LEU A 64 -6.80 -5.91 12.99
N GLY A 65 -8.02 -5.78 13.46
CA GLY A 65 -8.74 -6.89 14.10
C GLY A 65 -8.20 -7.29 15.49
N THR A 66 -7.29 -6.51 16.08
CA THR A 66 -6.72 -6.76 17.42
C THR A 66 -6.70 -5.47 18.25
N ASP A 67 -6.39 -5.60 19.54
CA ASP A 67 -6.09 -4.50 20.46
C ASP A 67 -4.60 -4.13 20.51
N LYS A 68 -3.79 -4.80 19.71
CA LYS A 68 -2.34 -4.65 19.69
C LYS A 68 -1.87 -3.48 18.83
N LYS A 69 -0.73 -2.91 19.23
CA LYS A 69 0.00 -1.91 18.46
C LYS A 69 1.47 -2.31 18.33
N LEU A 70 2.06 -1.95 17.20
CA LEU A 70 3.49 -2.08 16.93
C LEU A 70 4.04 -0.74 16.45
N SER A 71 5.35 -0.67 16.21
CA SER A 71 5.91 0.45 15.45
C SER A 71 5.28 0.51 14.06
N ALA A 72 5.11 1.69 13.50
CA ALA A 72 4.40 1.88 12.24
C ALA A 72 4.91 0.95 11.11
N PRO A 73 6.22 0.76 10.88
CA PRO A 73 6.69 -0.19 9.86
C PRO A 73 6.29 -1.65 10.15
N HIS A 74 6.33 -2.06 11.42
CA HIS A 74 5.97 -3.42 11.80
C HIS A 74 4.46 -3.65 11.71
N ALA A 75 3.65 -2.68 12.13
CA ALA A 75 2.20 -2.73 11.97
C ALA A 75 1.80 -2.75 10.49
N ALA A 76 2.47 -1.95 9.65
CA ALA A 76 2.26 -1.97 8.20
C ALA A 76 2.55 -3.36 7.62
N ALA A 77 3.66 -4.00 8.02
CA ALA A 77 4.01 -5.33 7.54
C ALA A 77 2.98 -6.40 7.94
N VAL A 78 2.54 -6.39 9.21
CA VAL A 78 1.50 -7.33 9.69
C VAL A 78 0.16 -7.09 8.99
N ASN A 79 -0.24 -5.83 8.87
CA ASN A 79 -1.51 -5.47 8.24
C ASN A 79 -1.50 -5.81 6.75
N CYS A 80 -0.40 -5.53 6.04
CA CYS A 80 -0.24 -5.87 4.63
C CYS A 80 -0.38 -7.39 4.40
N GLU A 81 0.34 -8.18 5.17
CA GLU A 81 0.24 -9.64 5.13
C GLU A 81 -1.19 -10.11 5.41
N SER A 82 -1.84 -9.56 6.44
CA SER A 82 -3.21 -9.94 6.79
C SER A 82 -4.22 -9.54 5.71
N MET A 83 -4.05 -8.38 5.08
CA MET A 83 -4.92 -7.91 3.99
C MET A 83 -4.86 -8.83 2.77
N ASN A 84 -3.67 -9.34 2.43
CA ASN A 84 -3.46 -10.18 1.26
C ASN A 84 -3.60 -11.69 1.55
N LEU A 85 -3.60 -12.11 2.82
CA LEU A 85 -3.50 -13.52 3.22
C LEU A 85 -4.61 -14.42 2.66
N LEU A 86 -5.80 -13.88 2.46
CA LEU A 86 -6.95 -14.63 1.94
C LEU A 86 -7.02 -14.65 0.41
N ASP A 87 -6.12 -13.93 -0.27
CA ASP A 87 -6.13 -13.77 -1.73
C ASP A 87 -7.51 -13.32 -2.25
N ALA A 88 -8.15 -12.42 -1.49
CA ALA A 88 -9.50 -11.91 -1.72
C ALA A 88 -9.55 -10.37 -1.80
N ASP A 89 -8.38 -9.73 -1.70
CA ASP A 89 -8.17 -8.30 -1.83
C ASP A 89 -8.13 -7.85 -3.31
N ASP A 90 -7.90 -6.56 -3.54
CA ASP A 90 -7.91 -5.98 -4.88
C ASP A 90 -6.97 -6.70 -5.85
N THR A 91 -7.36 -6.71 -7.11
CA THR A 91 -6.47 -7.16 -8.18
C THR A 91 -6.34 -6.07 -9.23
N PHE A 92 -5.11 -5.57 -9.41
CA PHE A 92 -4.80 -4.64 -10.49
C PHE A 92 -4.43 -5.41 -11.75
N PHE A 93 -5.18 -5.17 -12.81
CA PHE A 93 -5.02 -5.77 -14.12
C PHE A 93 -5.18 -7.29 -14.09
N THR A 94 -4.16 -8.08 -13.92
CA THR A 94 -4.26 -9.56 -13.86
C THR A 94 -3.25 -10.20 -12.92
N ALA A 95 -2.42 -9.43 -12.23
CA ALA A 95 -1.24 -10.01 -11.59
C ALA A 95 -0.69 -9.26 -10.39
N SER A 96 -1.38 -8.25 -9.87
CA SER A 96 -0.84 -7.47 -8.75
C SER A 96 -1.93 -7.02 -7.79
N HIS A 97 -1.58 -7.01 -6.50
CA HIS A 97 -2.42 -6.63 -5.38
C HIS A 97 -1.78 -5.41 -4.71
N PHE A 98 -2.09 -4.20 -5.19
CA PHE A 98 -1.42 -3.00 -4.69
C PHE A 98 -2.08 -2.40 -3.46
N ALA A 99 -3.40 -2.62 -3.29
CA ALA A 99 -4.13 -1.99 -2.19
C ALA A 99 -3.62 -2.43 -0.83
N ALA A 100 -3.36 -3.72 -0.62
CA ALA A 100 -2.85 -4.23 0.64
C ALA A 100 -1.58 -3.51 1.09
N PHE A 101 -0.62 -3.29 0.18
CA PHE A 101 0.62 -2.59 0.45
C PHE A 101 0.39 -1.11 0.77
N ASN A 102 -0.37 -0.43 -0.08
CA ASN A 102 -0.59 1.01 0.04
C ASN A 102 -1.49 1.36 1.23
N ALA A 103 -2.57 0.58 1.45
CA ALA A 103 -3.47 0.77 2.58
C ALA A 103 -2.77 0.50 3.91
N ALA A 104 -2.00 -0.59 4.01
CA ALA A 104 -1.29 -0.92 5.25
C ALA A 104 -0.28 0.16 5.63
N ALA A 105 0.51 0.66 4.67
CA ALA A 105 1.48 1.73 4.91
C ALA A 105 0.78 3.06 5.26
N ALA A 106 -0.27 3.43 4.52
CA ALA A 106 -1.02 4.65 4.76
C ALA A 106 -1.71 4.65 6.14
N LEU A 107 -2.33 3.53 6.53
CA LEU A 107 -2.98 3.39 7.84
C LEU A 107 -1.99 3.45 8.99
N ALA A 108 -0.87 2.74 8.87
CA ALA A 108 0.15 2.73 9.92
C ALA A 108 0.78 4.11 10.11
N GLU A 109 1.05 4.84 9.03
CA GLU A 109 1.57 6.19 9.11
C GLU A 109 0.51 7.17 9.63
N ALA A 110 -0.76 7.02 9.22
CA ALA A 110 -1.85 7.84 9.73
C ALA A 110 -2.03 7.68 11.25
N ASP A 111 -1.92 6.46 11.76
CA ASP A 111 -1.94 6.21 13.21
C ASP A 111 -0.76 6.91 13.92
N ARG A 112 0.45 6.79 13.37
CA ARG A 112 1.67 7.36 13.95
C ARG A 112 1.68 8.88 13.92
N SER A 113 1.31 9.48 12.78
CA SER A 113 1.36 10.94 12.57
C SER A 113 0.06 11.65 12.93
N GLN A 114 -0.99 10.91 13.29
CA GLN A 114 -2.34 11.42 13.54
C GLN A 114 -2.88 12.24 12.35
N SER A 115 -2.62 11.75 11.13
CA SER A 115 -3.06 12.37 9.89
C SER A 115 -4.57 12.34 9.73
N SER A 116 -5.08 13.27 8.92
CA SER A 116 -6.50 13.28 8.56
C SER A 116 -6.83 12.13 7.58
N GLY A 117 -8.13 11.76 7.51
CA GLY A 117 -8.59 10.79 6.50
C GLY A 117 -8.37 11.26 5.05
N ARG A 118 -8.31 12.58 4.83
CA ARG A 118 -7.97 13.16 3.51
C ARG A 118 -6.50 12.92 3.16
N ASP A 119 -5.60 13.09 4.11
CA ASP A 119 -4.17 12.84 3.91
C ASP A 119 -3.90 11.36 3.69
N LEU A 120 -4.56 10.49 4.46
CA LEU A 120 -4.50 9.05 4.28
C LEU A 120 -4.95 8.63 2.86
N LEU A 121 -6.13 9.07 2.43
CA LEU A 121 -6.64 8.74 1.10
C LEU A 121 -5.77 9.30 -0.02
N ARG A 122 -5.32 10.57 0.10
CA ARG A 122 -4.40 11.17 -0.87
C ARG A 122 -3.13 10.35 -1.01
N SER A 123 -2.48 10.02 0.09
CA SER A 123 -1.21 9.28 0.07
C SER A 123 -1.39 7.87 -0.48
N MET A 124 -2.46 7.17 -0.12
CA MET A 124 -2.80 5.85 -0.64
C MET A 124 -3.07 5.89 -2.15
N ILE A 125 -3.85 6.85 -2.65
CA ILE A 125 -4.18 6.99 -4.06
C ILE A 125 -2.92 7.25 -4.89
N LEU A 126 -2.09 8.20 -4.46
CA LEU A 126 -0.86 8.54 -5.18
C LEU A 126 0.15 7.38 -5.16
N GLY A 127 0.27 6.70 -4.04
CA GLY A 127 1.10 5.49 -3.95
C GLY A 127 0.61 4.38 -4.86
N TYR A 128 -0.70 4.15 -4.93
CA TYR A 128 -1.30 3.16 -5.82
C TYR A 128 -1.05 3.51 -7.30
N ASP A 129 -1.25 4.77 -7.69
CA ASP A 129 -1.02 5.23 -9.08
C ASP A 129 0.45 5.02 -9.50
N ILE A 130 1.41 5.31 -8.61
CA ILE A 130 2.83 5.08 -8.90
C ILE A 130 3.13 3.58 -9.06
N ASN A 131 2.62 2.74 -8.17
CA ASN A 131 2.77 1.29 -8.30
C ASN A 131 2.20 0.78 -9.63
N ALA A 132 1.01 1.25 -10.01
CA ALA A 132 0.36 0.89 -11.27
C ALA A 132 1.19 1.31 -12.48
N ARG A 133 1.72 2.52 -12.50
CA ARG A 133 2.57 3.04 -13.60
C ARG A 133 3.89 2.27 -13.72
N ILE A 134 4.57 2.01 -12.60
CA ILE A 134 5.81 1.25 -12.60
C ILE A 134 5.52 -0.18 -13.08
N PHE A 135 4.47 -0.82 -12.58
CA PHE A 135 4.07 -2.14 -13.03
C PHE A 135 3.81 -2.18 -14.53
N LEU A 136 2.98 -1.29 -15.05
CA LEU A 136 2.65 -1.23 -16.47
C LEU A 136 3.87 -0.97 -17.35
N SER A 137 4.89 -0.28 -16.84
CA SER A 137 6.14 -0.05 -17.57
C SER A 137 7.03 -1.30 -17.67
N GLN A 138 6.82 -2.30 -16.81
CA GLN A 138 7.64 -3.51 -16.70
C GLN A 138 6.95 -4.77 -17.22
N VAL A 139 5.61 -4.77 -17.26
CA VAL A 139 4.87 -5.93 -17.75
C VAL A 139 4.96 -5.99 -19.26
N ALA A 140 5.77 -6.92 -19.76
CA ALA A 140 5.71 -7.33 -21.15
C ALA A 140 4.71 -8.49 -21.28
N ILE A 141 3.59 -8.25 -21.92
CA ILE A 141 2.78 -9.33 -22.48
C ILE A 141 3.42 -9.66 -23.82
N ILE A 142 4.09 -10.80 -23.88
CA ILE A 142 4.75 -11.25 -25.11
C ILE A 142 3.79 -12.21 -25.80
N GLN A 143 3.41 -11.90 -27.03
CA GLN A 143 2.76 -12.86 -27.89
C GLN A 143 3.85 -13.73 -28.52
N THR A 144 3.82 -15.03 -28.24
CA THR A 144 4.74 -16.01 -28.81
C THR A 144 4.38 -16.30 -30.27
N ASP A 145 5.31 -16.85 -31.04
CA ASP A 145 5.13 -17.16 -32.47
C ASP A 145 3.96 -18.14 -32.73
N ASP A 146 3.60 -18.95 -31.75
CA ASP A 146 2.44 -19.86 -31.80
C ASP A 146 1.12 -19.19 -31.35
N GLY A 147 1.13 -17.89 -31.12
CA GLY A 147 -0.06 -17.09 -30.79
C GLY A 147 -0.48 -17.13 -29.32
N ARG A 148 0.28 -17.80 -28.44
CA ARG A 148 0.05 -17.75 -27.01
C ARG A 148 0.53 -16.44 -26.42
N PHE A 149 -0.07 -16.04 -25.29
CA PHE A 149 0.39 -14.90 -24.51
C PHE A 149 1.20 -15.42 -23.32
N GLU A 150 2.44 -15.01 -23.23
CA GLU A 150 3.29 -15.22 -22.05
C GLU A 150 3.42 -13.93 -21.26
N TYR A 151 3.24 -14.05 -19.95
CA TYR A 151 3.50 -12.96 -19.04
C TYR A 151 4.99 -12.93 -18.69
N SER A 152 5.55 -11.73 -18.60
CA SER A 152 6.84 -11.57 -17.97
C SER A 152 6.81 -12.21 -16.58
N PRO A 153 7.81 -13.02 -16.21
CA PRO A 153 7.89 -13.65 -14.89
C PRO A 153 8.08 -12.64 -13.75
N VAL A 154 8.19 -11.36 -14.07
CA VAL A 154 8.27 -10.29 -13.07
C VAL A 154 6.87 -10.08 -12.50
N GLN A 155 6.58 -10.77 -11.41
CA GLN A 155 5.37 -10.49 -10.64
C GLN A 155 5.46 -9.08 -10.07
N GLY A 156 4.43 -8.27 -10.31
CA GLY A 156 4.41 -6.84 -10.00
C GLY A 156 4.54 -6.46 -8.53
N MET A 157 4.46 -7.44 -7.63
CA MET A 157 4.56 -7.21 -6.18
C MET A 157 5.90 -6.60 -5.75
N GLY A 158 7.00 -6.90 -6.43
CA GLY A 158 8.30 -6.27 -6.16
C GLY A 158 8.31 -4.76 -6.38
N PHE A 159 7.42 -4.25 -7.22
CA PHE A 159 7.31 -2.82 -7.51
C PHE A 159 6.39 -2.07 -6.55
N ALA A 160 5.60 -2.78 -5.74
CA ALA A 160 4.74 -2.18 -4.73
C ALA A 160 5.52 -1.39 -3.67
N ALA A 161 6.81 -1.64 -3.51
CA ALA A 161 7.67 -0.95 -2.56
C ALA A 161 7.70 0.58 -2.75
N PHE A 162 7.70 1.05 -4.00
CA PHE A 162 7.75 2.48 -4.30
C PHE A 162 6.47 3.19 -3.85
N GLY A 163 5.31 2.73 -4.27
CA GLY A 163 4.05 3.31 -3.85
C GLY A 163 3.77 3.12 -2.37
N THR A 164 4.23 2.02 -1.77
CA THR A 164 4.15 1.80 -0.32
C THR A 164 4.94 2.87 0.44
N ALA A 165 6.17 3.15 0.02
CA ALA A 165 6.97 4.22 0.60
C ALA A 165 6.29 5.60 0.44
N ILE A 166 5.72 5.89 -0.75
CA ILE A 166 4.98 7.12 -1.03
C ILE A 166 3.74 7.23 -0.14
N SER A 167 2.98 6.15 0.02
CA SER A 167 1.78 6.10 0.86
C SER A 167 2.06 6.42 2.34
N SER A 168 3.27 6.16 2.81
CA SER A 168 3.73 6.59 4.13
C SER A 168 4.31 8.02 4.08
N ALA A 169 5.24 8.29 3.17
CA ALA A 169 6.02 9.54 3.13
C ALA A 169 5.15 10.79 2.98
N LEU A 170 4.10 10.74 2.14
CA LEU A 170 3.24 11.91 1.87
C LEU A 170 2.38 12.38 3.04
N GLN A 171 2.32 11.61 4.11
CA GLN A 171 1.65 11.99 5.37
C GLN A 171 2.61 12.66 6.36
N ARG A 172 3.88 12.80 6.00
CA ARG A 172 4.92 13.38 6.84
C ARG A 172 5.30 14.78 6.32
N PRO A 173 5.76 15.67 7.19
CA PRO A 173 6.29 16.98 6.78
C PRO A 173 7.70 16.81 6.18
N LEU A 174 7.80 16.07 5.07
CA LEU A 174 9.05 15.87 4.33
C LEU A 174 9.21 16.99 3.28
N ASP A 175 10.44 17.44 3.13
CA ASP A 175 10.79 18.32 2.02
C ASP A 175 11.06 17.52 0.72
N THR A 176 11.26 18.24 -0.38
CA THR A 176 11.48 17.64 -1.71
C THR A 176 12.76 16.79 -1.76
N GLU A 177 13.80 17.13 -1.00
CA GLU A 177 15.03 16.37 -0.95
C GLU A 177 14.85 15.05 -0.22
N GLN A 178 14.05 15.04 0.84
CA GLN A 178 13.72 13.84 1.63
C GLN A 178 12.76 12.89 0.89
N LEU A 179 12.02 13.39 -0.11
CA LEU A 179 11.14 12.58 -0.96
C LEU A 179 11.87 11.95 -2.15
N ARG A 180 13.07 12.40 -2.49
CA ARG A 180 13.95 11.83 -3.54
C ARG A 180 14.60 10.54 -3.10
#